data_b227bc0849e159208969bad2ebd4eda8
#
_entry.id   b227bc0849e159208969bad2ebd4eda8
#
_cell.length_a   1.000
_cell.length_b   1.000
_cell.length_c   1.000
_cell.angle_alpha   90.00
_cell.angle_beta   90.00
_cell.angle_gamma   90.00
#
_symmetry.space_group_name_H-M   'P 1'
#
loop_
_entity.id
_entity.type
_entity.pdbx_description
1 polymer ?
#
loop_
_entity_poly.entity_id
_entity_poly.type
_entity_poly.pdbx_seq_one_letter_code
_entity_poly.pdbx_strand_id
1 'polypeptide(L)'
;AAAFYRSTQTLYLGLIDFVNQNFRLSSKAYEAQKGQTQRLMQAQYMLFATFVLSIISLTYFFYRESHFHRKLALSDPLTNLGNRNALFITLNKFTQEKRPFSLWILDLNGFKEVNDTHGHQVGDTVLREIARRLNSMALNDFTVYRMGGDEFAVILEGEHLNEENVREQINTVFDAQILNSDKV
;
A
#
# COMPACT_ATOMS: atom_id res chain seq x y z
N ALA A 1 -66.07 -6.98 -70.01
CA ALA A 1 -66.15 -6.78 -68.51
C ALA A 1 -65.40 -7.89 -67.75
N ALA A 2 -65.64 -9.19 -68.03
CA ALA A 2 -65.03 -10.31 -67.27
C ALA A 2 -63.51 -10.40 -67.40
N ALA A 3 -62.89 -10.10 -68.56
CA ALA A 3 -61.44 -10.12 -68.77
C ALA A 3 -60.72 -8.98 -68.01
N PHE A 4 -61.35 -7.79 -67.98
CA PHE A 4 -60.83 -6.64 -67.26
C PHE A 4 -60.84 -6.90 -65.73
N TYR A 5 -61.91 -7.50 -65.24
CA TYR A 5 -62.00 -7.83 -63.83
C TYR A 5 -60.93 -8.87 -63.36
N ARG A 6 -60.66 -9.87 -64.19
CA ARG A 6 -59.60 -10.86 -63.92
C ARG A 6 -58.24 -10.22 -63.95
N SER A 7 -57.92 -9.30 -64.89
CA SER A 7 -56.68 -8.60 -65.00
C SER A 7 -56.38 -7.70 -63.75
N THR A 8 -57.45 -6.95 -63.32
CA THR A 8 -57.33 -6.12 -62.11
C THR A 8 -57.12 -6.93 -60.83
N GLN A 9 -57.79 -8.06 -60.72
CA GLN A 9 -57.62 -8.96 -59.60
C GLN A 9 -56.23 -9.60 -59.53
N THR A 10 -55.66 -9.99 -60.70
CA THR A 10 -54.31 -10.52 -60.78
C THR A 10 -53.27 -9.46 -60.40
N LEU A 11 -53.46 -8.23 -60.88
CA LEU A 11 -52.59 -7.10 -60.47
C LEU A 11 -52.64 -6.78 -58.97
N TYR A 12 -53.87 -6.81 -58.41
CA TYR A 12 -54.06 -6.59 -56.97
C TYR A 12 -53.38 -7.66 -56.12
N LEU A 13 -53.52 -8.93 -56.45
CA LEU A 13 -52.88 -10.05 -55.75
C LEU A 13 -51.35 -9.96 -55.92
N GLY A 14 -50.82 -9.63 -57.06
CA GLY A 14 -49.42 -9.43 -57.33
C GLY A 14 -48.82 -8.27 -56.47
N LEU A 15 -49.60 -7.19 -56.31
CA LEU A 15 -49.20 -6.06 -55.46
C LEU A 15 -49.14 -6.45 -53.99
N ILE A 16 -50.12 -7.17 -53.50
CA ILE A 16 -50.19 -7.69 -52.13
C ILE A 16 -48.99 -8.62 -51.89
N ASP A 17 -48.66 -9.48 -52.80
CA ASP A 17 -47.55 -10.42 -52.66
C ASP A 17 -46.20 -9.70 -52.65
N PHE A 18 -46.03 -8.71 -53.53
CA PHE A 18 -44.85 -7.83 -53.55
C PHE A 18 -44.69 -7.06 -52.22
N VAL A 19 -45.73 -6.45 -51.70
CA VAL A 19 -45.70 -5.73 -50.42
C VAL A 19 -45.35 -6.69 -49.27
N ASN A 20 -45.98 -7.85 -49.23
CA ASN A 20 -45.71 -8.86 -48.19
C ASN A 20 -44.26 -9.38 -48.26
N GLN A 21 -43.73 -9.59 -49.48
CA GLN A 21 -42.36 -10.03 -49.69
C GLN A 21 -41.35 -8.96 -49.22
N ASN A 22 -41.56 -7.70 -49.59
CA ASN A 22 -40.71 -6.58 -49.11
C ASN A 22 -40.79 -6.43 -47.59
N PHE A 23 -41.97 -6.55 -47.00
CA PHE A 23 -42.12 -6.50 -45.54
C PHE A 23 -41.33 -7.62 -44.86
N ARG A 24 -41.42 -8.85 -45.38
CA ARG A 24 -40.66 -10.01 -44.85
C ARG A 24 -39.14 -9.80 -44.97
N LEU A 25 -38.67 -9.25 -46.08
CA LEU A 25 -37.24 -8.96 -46.30
C LEU A 25 -36.73 -7.89 -45.33
N SER A 26 -37.48 -6.79 -45.17
CA SER A 26 -37.13 -5.71 -44.26
C SER A 26 -37.13 -6.16 -42.79
N SER A 27 -38.13 -6.98 -42.41
CA SER A 27 -38.16 -7.51 -41.02
C SER A 27 -37.01 -8.47 -40.74
N LYS A 28 -36.62 -9.34 -41.70
CA LYS A 28 -35.44 -10.21 -41.54
C LYS A 28 -34.15 -9.40 -41.46
N ALA A 29 -34.00 -8.36 -42.26
CA ALA A 29 -32.82 -7.46 -42.21
C ALA A 29 -32.75 -6.74 -40.86
N TYR A 30 -33.86 -6.25 -40.32
CA TYR A 30 -33.95 -5.62 -39.03
C TYR A 30 -33.57 -6.58 -37.89
N GLU A 31 -34.09 -7.79 -37.87
CA GLU A 31 -33.72 -8.79 -36.84
C GLU A 31 -32.24 -9.19 -36.92
N ALA A 32 -31.70 -9.33 -38.12
CA ALA A 32 -30.28 -9.61 -38.31
C ALA A 32 -29.41 -8.46 -37.76
N GLN A 33 -29.76 -7.20 -38.06
CA GLN A 33 -29.08 -6.02 -37.57
C GLN A 33 -29.15 -5.90 -36.04
N LYS A 34 -30.35 -6.14 -35.46
CA LYS A 34 -30.55 -6.15 -34.01
C LYS A 34 -29.68 -7.20 -33.33
N GLY A 35 -29.63 -8.43 -33.89
CA GLY A 35 -28.77 -9.49 -33.36
C GLY A 35 -27.28 -9.15 -33.42
N GLN A 36 -26.85 -8.51 -34.50
CA GLN A 36 -25.46 -8.03 -34.63
C GLN A 36 -25.13 -6.96 -33.58
N THR A 37 -26.00 -5.97 -33.40
CA THR A 37 -25.85 -4.91 -32.41
C THR A 37 -25.76 -5.47 -30.97
N GLN A 38 -26.61 -6.44 -30.64
CA GLN A 38 -26.57 -7.10 -29.34
C GLN A 38 -25.26 -7.84 -29.09
N ARG A 39 -24.74 -8.56 -30.09
CA ARG A 39 -23.42 -9.23 -29.98
C ARG A 39 -22.30 -8.24 -29.78
N LEU A 40 -22.32 -7.12 -30.51
CA LEU A 40 -21.30 -6.06 -30.34
C LEU A 40 -21.34 -5.44 -28.94
N MET A 41 -22.55 -5.15 -28.43
CA MET A 41 -22.70 -4.65 -27.05
C MET A 41 -22.21 -5.66 -26.01
N GLN A 42 -22.54 -6.95 -26.15
CA GLN A 42 -22.06 -7.99 -25.26
C GLN A 42 -20.53 -8.09 -25.29
N ALA A 43 -19.90 -8.05 -26.49
CA ALA A 43 -18.45 -8.05 -26.62
C ALA A 43 -17.82 -6.83 -25.94
N GLN A 44 -18.42 -5.65 -26.10
CA GLN A 44 -17.96 -4.42 -25.43
C GLN A 44 -18.04 -4.52 -23.89
N TYR A 45 -19.12 -5.06 -23.34
CA TYR A 45 -19.23 -5.29 -21.90
C TYR A 45 -18.19 -6.29 -21.39
N MET A 46 -17.93 -7.36 -22.14
CA MET A 46 -16.89 -8.34 -21.77
C MET A 46 -15.49 -7.72 -21.77
N LEU A 47 -15.17 -6.91 -22.80
CA LEU A 47 -13.89 -6.17 -22.85
C LEU A 47 -13.76 -5.20 -21.68
N PHE A 48 -14.83 -4.47 -21.34
CA PHE A 48 -14.81 -3.56 -20.21
C PHE A 48 -14.63 -4.31 -18.88
N ALA A 49 -15.32 -5.43 -18.69
CA ALA A 49 -15.18 -6.26 -17.49
C ALA A 49 -13.75 -6.81 -17.33
N THR A 50 -13.14 -7.32 -18.42
CA THR A 50 -11.76 -7.81 -18.40
C THR A 50 -10.76 -6.69 -18.11
N PHE A 51 -10.99 -5.49 -18.65
CA PHE A 51 -10.17 -4.31 -18.38
C PHE A 51 -10.22 -3.91 -16.88
N VAL A 52 -11.41 -3.86 -16.29
CA VAL A 52 -11.59 -3.55 -14.86
C VAL A 52 -10.91 -4.62 -13.99
N LEU A 53 -11.10 -5.90 -14.31
CA LEU A 53 -10.44 -6.99 -13.58
C LEU A 53 -8.92 -6.91 -13.68
N SER A 54 -8.39 -6.53 -14.84
CA SER A 54 -6.94 -6.32 -15.02
C SER A 54 -6.41 -5.20 -14.13
N ILE A 55 -7.11 -4.06 -14.04
CA ILE A 55 -6.72 -2.95 -13.16
C ILE A 55 -6.74 -3.39 -11.68
N ILE A 56 -7.79 -4.10 -11.25
CA ILE A 56 -7.89 -4.59 -9.87
C ILE A 56 -6.74 -5.55 -9.57
N SER A 57 -6.44 -6.48 -10.47
CA SER A 57 -5.34 -7.44 -10.32
C SER A 57 -3.99 -6.74 -10.22
N LEU A 58 -3.73 -5.76 -11.09
CA LEU A 58 -2.49 -4.99 -11.10
C LEU A 58 -2.33 -4.17 -9.81
N THR A 59 -3.40 -3.51 -9.37
CA THR A 59 -3.41 -2.74 -8.12
C THR A 59 -3.14 -3.64 -6.91
N TYR A 60 -3.75 -4.83 -6.87
CA TYR A 60 -3.51 -5.81 -5.83
C TYR A 60 -2.06 -6.33 -5.85
N PHE A 61 -1.50 -6.58 -7.03
CA PHE A 61 -0.10 -7.01 -7.19
C PHE A 61 0.87 -5.95 -6.64
N PHE A 62 0.73 -4.67 -7.04
CA PHE A 62 1.58 -3.59 -6.53
C PHE A 62 1.40 -3.35 -5.02
N TYR A 63 0.17 -3.47 -4.51
CA TYR A 63 -0.08 -3.37 -3.08
C TYR A 63 0.66 -4.48 -2.31
N ARG A 64 0.57 -5.72 -2.76
CA ARG A 64 1.25 -6.88 -2.17
C ARG A 64 2.77 -6.73 -2.22
N GLU A 65 3.31 -6.32 -3.36
CA GLU A 65 4.74 -6.11 -3.56
C GLU A 65 5.27 -5.02 -2.62
N SER A 66 4.59 -3.87 -2.55
CA SER A 66 4.95 -2.77 -1.64
C SER A 66 4.94 -3.21 -0.17
N HIS A 67 3.95 -3.99 0.25
CA HIS A 67 3.90 -4.53 1.61
C HIS A 67 5.00 -5.55 1.89
N PHE A 68 5.36 -6.37 0.90
CA PHE A 68 6.45 -7.35 1.04
C PHE A 68 7.80 -6.66 1.23
N HIS A 69 8.11 -5.66 0.40
CA HIS A 69 9.37 -4.89 0.53
C HIS A 69 9.46 -4.12 1.85
N ARG A 70 8.35 -3.55 2.34
CA ARG A 70 8.32 -2.89 3.67
C ARG A 70 8.59 -3.86 4.80
N LYS A 71 8.15 -5.11 4.71
CA LYS A 71 8.44 -6.14 5.74
C LYS A 71 9.90 -6.59 5.73
N LEU A 72 10.56 -6.57 4.58
CA LEU A 72 11.97 -6.92 4.45
C LEU A 72 12.93 -5.78 4.79
N ALA A 73 12.45 -4.52 4.81
CA ALA A 73 13.26 -3.40 5.27
C ALA A 73 13.58 -3.57 6.75
N LEU A 74 14.86 -3.59 7.11
CA LEU A 74 15.35 -3.78 8.48
C LEU A 74 15.83 -2.48 9.12
N SER A 75 15.76 -1.36 8.41
CA SER A 75 16.15 -0.04 8.91
C SER A 75 14.96 0.92 8.96
N ASP A 76 15.00 1.84 9.91
CA ASP A 76 14.10 2.98 9.98
C ASP A 76 14.58 4.09 9.02
N PRO A 77 13.74 4.58 8.11
CA PRO A 77 14.17 5.52 7.06
C PRO A 77 14.49 6.92 7.59
N LEU A 78 14.02 7.29 8.78
CA LEU A 78 14.30 8.60 9.37
C LEU A 78 15.63 8.62 10.10
N THR A 79 15.90 7.57 10.87
CA THR A 79 17.05 7.51 11.80
C THR A 79 18.17 6.60 11.34
N ASN A 80 17.95 5.77 10.33
CA ASN A 80 18.87 4.72 9.85
C ASN A 80 19.21 3.63 10.89
N LEU A 81 18.56 3.63 12.05
CA LEU A 81 18.66 2.55 13.02
C LEU A 81 17.91 1.30 12.53
N GLY A 82 18.16 0.15 13.16
CA GLY A 82 17.30 -1.00 12.99
C GLY A 82 15.86 -0.65 13.35
N ASN A 83 14.90 -1.14 12.57
CA ASN A 83 13.49 -0.93 12.87
C ASN A 83 12.93 -2.04 13.76
N ARG A 84 11.64 -1.98 14.06
CA ARG A 84 10.92 -2.98 14.85
C ARG A 84 11.11 -4.41 14.32
N ASN A 85 11.15 -4.61 13.00
CA ASN A 85 11.34 -5.94 12.42
C ASN A 85 12.77 -6.45 12.70
N ALA A 86 13.77 -5.60 12.56
CA ALA A 86 15.16 -5.92 12.89
C ALA A 86 15.31 -6.30 14.36
N LEU A 87 14.67 -5.55 15.28
CA LEU A 87 14.62 -5.87 16.70
C LEU A 87 14.10 -7.29 16.95
N PHE A 88 12.93 -7.63 16.40
CA PHE A 88 12.34 -8.95 16.59
C PHE A 88 13.18 -10.09 16.00
N ILE A 89 13.85 -9.87 14.87
CA ILE A 89 14.79 -10.84 14.30
C ILE A 89 15.95 -11.07 15.26
N THR A 90 16.53 -10.01 15.83
CA THR A 90 17.64 -10.11 16.78
C THR A 90 17.22 -10.81 18.06
N LEU A 91 16.05 -10.45 18.64
CA LEU A 91 15.53 -11.11 19.83
C LEU A 91 15.30 -12.61 19.60
N ASN A 92 14.70 -12.99 18.46
CA ASN A 92 14.50 -14.38 18.12
C ASN A 92 15.83 -15.13 17.99
N LYS A 93 16.84 -14.52 17.37
CA LYS A 93 18.16 -15.10 17.24
C LYS A 93 18.79 -15.37 18.63
N PHE A 94 18.81 -14.37 19.52
CA PHE A 94 19.38 -14.52 20.85
C PHE A 94 18.66 -15.57 21.68
N THR A 95 17.33 -15.62 21.59
CA THR A 95 16.52 -16.64 22.27
C THR A 95 16.82 -18.06 21.74
N GLN A 96 16.94 -18.23 20.42
CA GLN A 96 17.27 -19.54 19.83
C GLN A 96 18.68 -20.00 20.16
N GLU A 97 19.63 -19.07 20.17
CA GLU A 97 21.05 -19.33 20.51
C GLU A 97 21.29 -19.40 22.02
N LYS A 98 20.24 -19.17 22.85
CA LYS A 98 20.32 -19.07 24.33
C LYS A 98 21.39 -18.08 24.80
N ARG A 99 21.56 -16.98 24.05
CA ARG A 99 22.49 -15.88 24.42
C ARG A 99 21.81 -14.98 25.42
N PRO A 100 22.45 -14.67 26.54
CA PRO A 100 21.89 -13.72 27.52
C PRO A 100 21.89 -12.31 26.94
N PHE A 101 20.81 -11.57 27.18
CA PHE A 101 20.66 -10.18 26.78
C PHE A 101 19.72 -9.42 27.71
N SER A 102 19.89 -8.11 27.78
CA SER A 102 18.94 -7.18 28.38
C SER A 102 18.28 -6.34 27.30
N LEU A 103 16.97 -6.11 27.41
CA LEU A 103 16.18 -5.26 26.51
C LEU A 103 15.69 -4.04 27.28
N TRP A 104 16.03 -2.85 26.77
CA TRP A 104 15.57 -1.57 27.29
C TRP A 104 14.63 -0.92 26.27
N ILE A 105 13.46 -0.49 26.74
CA ILE A 105 12.51 0.27 25.95
C ILE A 105 12.56 1.71 26.45
N LEU A 106 12.73 2.64 25.50
CA LEU A 106 12.89 4.06 25.76
C LEU A 106 11.75 4.81 25.06
N ASP A 107 11.14 5.74 25.75
CA ASP A 107 10.08 6.61 25.24
C ASP A 107 10.48 8.07 25.48
N LEU A 108 10.23 8.97 24.50
CA LEU A 108 10.59 10.37 24.60
C LEU A 108 9.48 11.19 25.27
N ASN A 109 9.60 11.42 26.56
CA ASN A 109 8.64 12.24 27.29
C ASN A 109 8.54 13.65 26.67
N GLY A 110 7.29 14.08 26.39
CA GLY A 110 7.03 15.40 25.83
C GLY A 110 7.26 15.54 24.32
N PHE A 111 7.60 14.48 23.60
CA PHE A 111 7.84 14.54 22.15
C PHE A 111 6.64 15.07 21.36
N LYS A 112 5.42 14.71 21.77
CA LYS A 112 4.20 15.27 21.18
C LYS A 112 4.16 16.78 21.32
N GLU A 113 4.52 17.34 22.48
CA GLU A 113 4.53 18.78 22.72
C GLU A 113 5.56 19.48 21.82
N VAL A 114 6.71 18.87 21.57
CA VAL A 114 7.71 19.35 20.61
C VAL A 114 7.09 19.44 19.20
N ASN A 115 6.39 18.41 18.76
CA ASN A 115 5.72 18.42 17.45
C ASN A 115 4.61 19.48 17.37
N ASP A 116 3.80 19.60 18.41
CA ASP A 116 2.67 20.53 18.45
C ASP A 116 3.15 21.98 18.49
N THR A 117 4.29 22.26 19.13
CA THR A 117 4.85 23.61 19.29
C THR A 117 5.75 24.03 18.13
N HIS A 118 6.61 23.11 17.65
CA HIS A 118 7.67 23.44 16.70
C HIS A 118 7.49 22.77 15.32
N GLY A 119 6.46 21.94 15.17
CA GLY A 119 6.16 21.22 13.95
C GLY A 119 6.97 19.93 13.78
N HIS A 120 6.43 19.04 12.93
CA HIS A 120 7.00 17.70 12.71
C HIS A 120 8.44 17.69 12.16
N GLN A 121 8.85 18.72 11.42
CA GLN A 121 10.23 18.81 10.90
C GLN A 121 11.27 18.97 12.03
N VAL A 122 10.92 19.72 13.07
CA VAL A 122 11.74 19.86 14.27
C VAL A 122 11.74 18.56 15.05
N GLY A 123 10.59 17.91 15.23
CA GLY A 123 10.49 16.57 15.82
C GLY A 123 11.36 15.54 15.11
N ASP A 124 11.34 15.52 13.78
CA ASP A 124 12.20 14.65 12.97
C ASP A 124 13.69 14.90 13.22
N THR A 125 14.08 16.16 13.41
CA THR A 125 15.48 16.54 13.73
C THR A 125 15.86 16.06 15.12
N VAL A 126 14.95 16.18 16.10
CA VAL A 126 15.15 15.64 17.45
C VAL A 126 15.35 14.12 17.41
N LEU A 127 14.48 13.40 16.68
CA LEU A 127 14.60 11.95 16.53
C LEU A 127 15.92 11.51 15.89
N ARG A 128 16.38 12.21 14.86
CA ARG A 128 17.68 11.93 14.23
C ARG A 128 18.85 12.17 15.20
N GLU A 129 18.79 13.25 15.97
CA GLU A 129 19.85 13.57 16.93
C GLU A 129 19.90 12.56 18.08
N ILE A 130 18.76 12.15 18.62
CA ILE A 130 18.69 11.10 19.64
C ILE A 130 19.24 9.78 19.09
N ALA A 131 18.80 9.38 17.89
CA ALA A 131 19.31 8.19 17.24
C ALA A 131 20.82 8.21 17.05
N ARG A 132 21.37 9.36 16.63
CA ARG A 132 22.83 9.57 16.48
C ARG A 132 23.56 9.42 17.81
N ARG A 133 23.03 10.01 18.88
CA ARG A 133 23.61 9.93 20.22
C ARG A 133 23.56 8.51 20.77
N LEU A 134 22.38 7.86 20.71
CA LEU A 134 22.25 6.47 21.14
C LEU A 134 23.20 5.54 20.36
N ASN A 135 23.31 5.72 19.06
CA ASN A 135 24.22 4.92 18.24
C ASN A 135 25.69 5.21 18.52
N SER A 136 26.05 6.44 18.94
CA SER A 136 27.43 6.80 19.33
C SER A 136 27.83 6.26 20.70
N MET A 137 26.85 5.94 21.56
CA MET A 137 27.11 5.23 22.82
C MET A 137 27.47 3.76 22.59
N ALA A 138 27.25 3.25 21.38
CA ALA A 138 27.51 1.87 21.00
C ALA A 138 28.96 1.48 21.24
N LEU A 139 29.30 1.28 22.49
CA LEU A 139 30.36 0.41 22.92
C LEU A 139 29.97 -0.99 22.52
N ASN A 140 30.86 -1.82 22.15
CA ASN A 140 30.82 -3.08 21.39
C ASN A 140 29.63 -4.06 21.62
N ASP A 141 28.74 -3.82 22.59
CA ASP A 141 27.71 -4.75 23.03
C ASP A 141 26.28 -4.17 22.93
N PHE A 142 26.10 -2.95 22.43
CA PHE A 142 24.81 -2.28 22.30
C PHE A 142 24.29 -2.31 20.86
N THR A 143 23.05 -2.66 20.67
CA THR A 143 22.35 -2.49 19.39
C THR A 143 21.08 -1.67 19.61
N VAL A 144 20.94 -0.59 18.85
CA VAL A 144 19.84 0.37 18.98
C VAL A 144 18.84 0.20 17.84
N TYR A 145 17.56 0.29 18.18
CA TYR A 145 16.46 0.18 17.25
C TYR A 145 15.47 1.33 17.47
N ARG A 146 14.75 1.71 16.42
CA ARG A 146 13.58 2.57 16.54
C ARG A 146 12.33 1.75 16.25
N MET A 147 11.40 1.70 17.21
CA MET A 147 10.20 0.89 17.08
C MET A 147 9.08 1.59 16.31
N GLY A 148 9.06 2.92 16.31
CA GLY A 148 8.11 3.79 15.65
C GLY A 148 7.81 5.03 16.49
N GLY A 149 7.33 6.11 15.88
CA GLY A 149 7.08 7.34 16.63
C GLY A 149 8.30 7.81 17.39
N ASP A 150 8.20 7.91 18.71
CA ASP A 150 9.19 8.34 19.68
C ASP A 150 9.78 7.17 20.51
N GLU A 151 9.42 5.93 20.16
CA GLU A 151 9.88 4.74 20.87
C GLU A 151 11.20 4.18 20.29
N PHE A 152 12.16 3.98 21.17
CA PHE A 152 13.44 3.33 20.87
C PHE A 152 13.60 2.07 21.70
N ALA A 153 14.42 1.14 21.22
CA ALA A 153 14.82 -0.04 21.95
C ALA A 153 16.33 -0.22 21.89
N VAL A 154 16.91 -0.66 22.99
CA VAL A 154 18.33 -0.98 23.11
C VAL A 154 18.47 -2.42 23.58
N ILE A 155 19.20 -3.23 22.82
CA ILE A 155 19.61 -4.57 23.25
C ILE A 155 21.07 -4.50 23.70
N LEU A 156 21.34 -5.07 24.87
CA LEU A 156 22.67 -5.29 25.37
C LEU A 156 22.92 -6.79 25.47
N GLU A 157 24.03 -7.24 24.93
CA GLU A 157 24.44 -8.64 24.97
C GLU A 157 25.37 -8.89 26.16
N GLY A 158 25.09 -9.93 26.94
CA GLY A 158 25.93 -10.39 28.06
C GLY A 158 25.18 -10.64 29.36
N GLU A 159 25.81 -11.41 30.28
CA GLU A 159 25.24 -11.81 31.59
C GLU A 159 25.50 -10.80 32.71
N HIS A 160 26.51 -9.94 32.59
CA HIS A 160 27.01 -9.08 33.68
C HIS A 160 26.91 -7.59 33.34
N LEU A 161 25.73 -7.17 32.97
CA LEU A 161 25.48 -5.76 32.70
C LEU A 161 25.21 -5.04 34.02
N ASN A 162 26.04 -4.07 34.38
CA ASN A 162 25.73 -3.15 35.46
C ASN A 162 24.61 -2.23 34.97
N GLU A 163 23.36 -2.58 35.31
CA GLU A 163 22.14 -1.86 34.89
C GLU A 163 22.19 -0.38 35.27
N GLU A 164 22.83 -0.03 36.41
CA GLU A 164 22.97 1.35 36.85
C GLU A 164 23.86 2.16 35.89
N ASN A 165 24.99 1.58 35.47
CA ASN A 165 25.88 2.21 34.50
C ASN A 165 25.20 2.41 33.13
N VAL A 166 24.43 1.42 32.68
CA VAL A 166 23.66 1.53 31.44
C VAL A 166 22.62 2.63 31.53
N ARG A 167 21.87 2.68 32.63
CA ARG A 167 20.88 3.72 32.90
C ARG A 167 21.52 5.11 32.90
N GLU A 168 22.64 5.27 33.56
CA GLU A 168 23.37 6.53 33.63
C GLU A 168 23.85 6.98 32.25
N GLN A 169 24.39 6.06 31.47
CA GLN A 169 24.80 6.33 30.10
C GLN A 169 23.61 6.74 29.21
N ILE A 170 22.48 6.01 29.29
CA ILE A 170 21.26 6.36 28.54
C ILE A 170 20.76 7.75 28.96
N ASN A 171 20.70 8.06 30.24
CA ASN A 171 20.27 9.37 30.73
C ASN A 171 21.16 10.52 30.21
N THR A 172 22.48 10.35 30.09
CA THR A 172 23.37 11.39 29.55
C THR A 172 22.99 11.74 28.08
N VAL A 173 22.41 10.84 27.32
CA VAL A 173 21.96 11.11 25.95
C VAL A 173 20.81 12.13 25.93
N PHE A 174 19.92 12.06 26.93
CA PHE A 174 18.72 12.88 27.03
C PHE A 174 18.95 14.19 27.78
N ASP A 175 19.90 14.25 28.69
CA ASP A 175 20.22 15.45 29.51
C ASP A 175 20.89 16.57 28.70
N ALA A 176 21.54 16.27 27.59
CA ALA A 176 22.17 17.28 26.76
C ALA A 176 21.14 17.99 25.88
N GLN A 177 21.10 19.33 25.93
CA GLN A 177 20.22 20.15 25.06
C GLN A 177 20.26 19.68 23.60
N ILE A 178 19.11 19.23 23.09
CA ILE A 178 18.99 18.71 21.73
C ILE A 178 18.77 19.83 20.72
N LEU A 179 18.10 20.91 21.15
CA LEU A 179 17.88 22.12 20.36
C LEU A 179 18.88 23.20 20.81
N ASN A 180 19.98 23.34 20.08
CA ASN A 180 20.81 24.55 20.21
C ASN A 180 20.02 25.71 19.57
N SER A 181 19.72 26.74 20.37
CA SER A 181 19.01 27.94 19.97
C SER A 181 19.67 28.78 18.86
N ASP A 182 20.88 28.40 18.44
CA ASP A 182 21.70 29.19 17.50
C ASP A 182 21.67 28.70 16.05
N LYS A 183 20.78 27.76 15.69
CA LYS A 183 20.66 27.21 14.32
C LYS A 183 19.21 27.02 13.85
N VAL A 184 18.28 27.89 14.26
CA VAL A 184 16.96 28.00 13.65
C VAL A 184 16.84 29.32 12.93
#